data_a2c254fd6b7479e9b5eea0e01f12d2dc
#
_entry.id   a2c254fd6b7479e9b5eea0e01f12d2dc
#
_cell.length_a   1.000
_cell.length_b   1.000
_cell.length_c   1.000
_cell.angle_alpha   90.00
_cell.angle_beta   90.00
_cell.angle_gamma   90.00
#
_symmetry.space_group_name_H-M   'P 1'
#
loop_
_entity.id
_entity.type
_entity.pdbx_description
1 polymer ?
#
loop_
_entity_poly.entity_id
_entity_poly.type
_entity_poly.pdbx_seq_one_letter_code
_entity_poly.pdbx_strand_id
1 'polypeptide(L)'
;IKPICFFDLETTGVNVSKDRIVEISILKVFPNGNKESKTWLVNPEIRIPSEASNIHGITNDIVKNEPNFKFISLDVVSMIKNCDLAGFNSNRFDIPLLAEELLRSEIDFSLDDILTIDAQVIFHKMEERTLGAAYKFYCGKTLENAHSSKADTLATFEVLESQIEKYDELQNDIKFLSDFSK
;
A
#
# COMPACT_ATOMS: atom_id res chain seq x y z
N ILE A 1 -19.80 -14.58 -10.73
CA ILE A 1 -18.94 -13.48 -10.26
C ILE A 1 -18.76 -13.69 -8.75
N LYS A 2 -17.52 -13.76 -8.29
CA LYS A 2 -17.19 -13.86 -6.86
C LYS A 2 -17.25 -12.48 -6.19
N PRO A 3 -17.50 -12.39 -4.88
CA PRO A 3 -17.24 -11.16 -4.11
C PRO A 3 -15.76 -10.79 -4.15
N ILE A 4 -15.46 -9.52 -3.88
CA ILE A 4 -14.09 -9.03 -3.73
C ILE A 4 -13.90 -8.57 -2.29
N CYS A 5 -12.83 -9.02 -1.64
CA CYS A 5 -12.39 -8.55 -0.34
C CYS A 5 -11.24 -7.57 -0.52
N PHE A 6 -11.49 -6.31 -0.21
CA PHE A 6 -10.44 -5.31 -0.01
C PHE A 6 -9.91 -5.48 1.40
N PHE A 7 -8.59 -5.50 1.56
CA PHE A 7 -8.00 -5.64 2.88
C PHE A 7 -6.68 -4.90 3.00
N ASP A 8 -6.35 -4.58 4.23
CA ASP A 8 -5.14 -3.89 4.62
C ASP A 8 -4.65 -4.41 5.96
N LEU A 9 -3.34 -4.40 6.19
CA LEU A 9 -2.68 -4.90 7.39
C LEU A 9 -1.83 -3.82 8.05
N GLU A 10 -1.95 -3.69 9.38
CA GLU A 10 -0.93 -3.06 10.18
C GLU A 10 -0.07 -4.14 10.85
N THR A 11 1.23 -3.90 10.95
CA THR A 11 2.19 -4.93 11.29
C THR A 11 3.29 -4.43 12.22
N THR A 12 4.04 -5.37 12.82
CA THR A 12 5.22 -5.02 13.64
C THR A 12 6.41 -4.51 12.83
N GLY A 13 6.36 -4.65 11.50
CA GLY A 13 7.42 -4.22 10.57
C GLY A 13 7.18 -4.75 9.18
N VAL A 14 8.17 -4.64 8.29
CA VAL A 14 8.03 -4.91 6.85
C VAL A 14 8.60 -6.25 6.39
N ASN A 15 9.10 -7.08 7.30
CA ASN A 15 9.68 -8.38 6.97
C ASN A 15 8.62 -9.47 7.05
N VAL A 16 8.12 -9.92 5.89
CA VAL A 16 7.05 -10.93 5.78
C VAL A 16 7.30 -12.19 6.60
N SER A 17 8.55 -12.67 6.68
CA SER A 17 8.88 -13.91 7.39
C SER A 17 9.07 -13.75 8.90
N LYS A 18 9.18 -12.53 9.41
CA LYS A 18 9.48 -12.28 10.84
C LYS A 18 8.42 -11.45 11.54
N ASP A 19 7.84 -10.52 10.80
CA ASP A 19 6.87 -9.60 11.37
C ASP A 19 5.48 -10.24 11.49
N ARG A 20 4.65 -9.62 12.29
CA ARG A 20 3.35 -10.13 12.70
C ARG A 20 2.27 -9.07 12.48
N ILE A 21 1.06 -9.52 12.21
CA ILE A 21 -0.11 -8.65 12.11
C ILE A 21 -0.47 -8.10 13.49
N VAL A 22 -0.74 -6.78 13.56
CA VAL A 22 -1.30 -6.11 14.76
C VAL A 22 -2.72 -5.60 14.51
N GLU A 23 -3.09 -5.38 13.25
CA GLU A 23 -4.47 -5.12 12.84
C GLU A 23 -4.71 -5.70 11.44
N ILE A 24 -5.89 -6.22 11.20
CA ILE A 24 -6.37 -6.60 9.87
C ILE A 24 -7.77 -6.03 9.66
N SER A 25 -7.96 -5.33 8.55
CA SER A 25 -9.25 -4.78 8.12
C SER A 25 -9.67 -5.39 6.79
N ILE A 26 -10.91 -5.86 6.70
CA ILE A 26 -11.47 -6.45 5.48
C ILE A 26 -12.80 -5.76 5.16
N LEU A 27 -12.93 -5.32 3.91
CA LEU A 27 -14.17 -4.87 3.30
C LEU A 27 -14.56 -5.81 2.17
N LYS A 28 -15.58 -6.64 2.38
CA LYS A 28 -16.15 -7.53 1.38
C LYS A 28 -17.24 -6.85 0.59
N VAL A 29 -17.09 -6.82 -0.72
CA VAL A 29 -18.06 -6.24 -1.67
C VAL A 29 -18.66 -7.36 -2.49
N PHE A 30 -19.98 -7.52 -2.40
CA PHE A 30 -20.74 -8.53 -3.14
C PHE A 30 -21.10 -8.05 -4.54
N PRO A 31 -21.38 -8.97 -5.49
CA PRO A 31 -21.77 -8.60 -6.86
C PRO A 31 -23.03 -7.75 -6.97
N ASN A 32 -23.90 -7.79 -5.97
CA ASN A 32 -25.11 -6.96 -5.89
C ASN A 32 -24.86 -5.56 -5.28
N GLY A 33 -23.59 -5.24 -4.97
CA GLY A 33 -23.19 -3.97 -4.36
C GLY A 33 -23.28 -3.90 -2.83
N ASN A 34 -23.81 -4.92 -2.18
CA ASN A 34 -23.79 -5.00 -0.71
C ASN A 34 -22.36 -5.06 -0.20
N LYS A 35 -22.15 -4.57 1.03
CA LYS A 35 -20.83 -4.51 1.67
C LYS A 35 -20.91 -5.04 3.09
N GLU A 36 -19.88 -5.77 3.49
CA GLU A 36 -19.61 -6.18 4.86
C GLU A 36 -18.20 -5.77 5.21
N SER A 37 -17.99 -5.23 6.41
CA SER A 37 -16.64 -4.88 6.87
C SER A 37 -16.39 -5.41 8.27
N LYS A 38 -15.16 -5.81 8.53
CA LYS A 38 -14.71 -6.21 9.85
C LYS A 38 -13.24 -5.85 10.04
N THR A 39 -12.91 -5.35 11.22
CA THR A 39 -11.55 -5.06 11.65
C THR A 39 -11.26 -5.83 12.93
N TRP A 40 -10.07 -6.39 13.03
CA TRP A 40 -9.57 -7.05 14.24
C TRP A 40 -8.26 -6.40 14.65
N LEU A 41 -8.18 -6.00 15.90
CA LEU A 41 -6.91 -5.80 16.58
C LEU A 41 -6.35 -7.15 16.99
N VAL A 42 -5.05 -7.33 16.85
CA VAL A 42 -4.36 -8.60 17.03
C VAL A 42 -3.18 -8.43 17.97
N ASN A 43 -3.10 -9.28 19.00
CA ASN A 43 -1.88 -9.40 19.78
C ASN A 43 -0.83 -10.17 18.95
N PRO A 44 0.26 -9.54 18.53
CA PRO A 44 1.27 -10.19 17.69
C PRO A 44 2.15 -11.18 18.45
N GLU A 45 2.02 -11.25 19.78
CA GLU A 45 2.83 -12.08 20.69
C GLU A 45 4.34 -11.77 20.65
N ILE A 46 4.72 -10.69 19.95
CA ILE A 46 6.04 -10.11 19.94
C ILE A 46 5.95 -8.60 20.20
N ARG A 47 7.07 -7.98 20.55
CA ARG A 47 7.09 -6.54 20.79
C ARG A 47 6.85 -5.77 19.49
N ILE A 48 5.94 -4.80 19.53
CA ILE A 48 5.77 -3.82 18.46
C ILE A 48 6.87 -2.76 18.63
N PRO A 49 7.74 -2.57 17.62
CA PRO A 49 8.74 -1.51 17.62
C PRO A 49 8.11 -0.11 17.65
N SER A 50 8.81 0.86 18.24
CA SER A 50 8.35 2.26 18.28
C SER A 50 8.16 2.85 16.89
N GLU A 51 9.00 2.47 15.94
CA GLU A 51 8.94 2.91 14.56
C GLU A 51 7.59 2.50 13.91
N ALA A 52 7.15 1.26 14.11
CA ALA A 52 5.87 0.77 13.65
C ALA A 52 4.71 1.47 14.36
N SER A 53 4.75 1.54 15.71
CA SER A 53 3.73 2.25 16.50
C SER A 53 3.57 3.72 16.12
N ASN A 54 4.65 4.40 15.73
CA ASN A 54 4.60 5.80 15.29
C ASN A 54 3.89 5.98 13.94
N ILE A 55 3.86 4.93 13.11
CA ILE A 55 3.19 4.95 11.81
C ILE A 55 1.69 4.71 11.97
N HIS A 56 1.30 3.59 12.59
CA HIS A 56 -0.10 3.16 12.66
C HIS A 56 -0.81 3.45 13.99
N GLY A 57 -0.08 3.96 15.00
CA GLY A 57 -0.66 4.33 16.30
C GLY A 57 -0.95 3.18 17.24
N ILE A 58 -0.78 1.92 16.83
CA ILE A 58 -1.07 0.74 17.65
C ILE A 58 0.16 0.42 18.52
N THR A 59 -0.06 0.37 19.82
CA THR A 59 1.02 0.11 20.79
C THR A 59 0.86 -1.26 21.45
N ASN A 60 1.92 -1.75 22.11
CA ASN A 60 1.87 -2.99 22.87
C ASN A 60 0.75 -2.98 23.92
N ASP A 61 0.46 -1.83 24.52
CA ASP A 61 -0.61 -1.70 25.54
C ASP A 61 -2.00 -1.83 24.93
N ILE A 62 -2.21 -1.37 23.71
CA ILE A 62 -3.49 -1.49 23.00
C ILE A 62 -3.82 -2.95 22.72
N VAL A 63 -2.84 -3.73 22.26
CA VAL A 63 -3.07 -5.11 21.80
C VAL A 63 -2.84 -6.21 22.85
N LYS A 64 -2.33 -5.88 24.03
CA LYS A 64 -1.93 -6.88 25.06
C LYS A 64 -3.02 -7.84 25.49
N ASN A 65 -4.28 -7.42 25.45
CA ASN A 65 -5.45 -8.21 25.83
C ASN A 65 -6.28 -8.65 24.60
N GLU A 66 -5.83 -8.30 23.39
CA GLU A 66 -6.49 -8.72 22.17
C GLU A 66 -6.14 -10.18 21.83
N PRO A 67 -7.00 -10.88 21.06
CA PRO A 67 -6.70 -12.22 20.60
C PRO A 67 -5.47 -12.23 19.70
N ASN A 68 -4.72 -13.33 19.69
CA ASN A 68 -3.67 -13.53 18.69
C ASN A 68 -4.27 -13.92 17.33
N PHE A 69 -3.44 -13.91 16.27
CA PHE A 69 -3.92 -14.21 14.92
C PHE A 69 -4.51 -15.60 14.78
N LYS A 70 -3.94 -16.61 15.46
CA LYS A 70 -4.46 -17.99 15.44
C LYS A 70 -5.92 -18.05 15.92
N PHE A 71 -6.28 -17.26 16.92
CA PHE A 71 -7.65 -17.22 17.44
C PHE A 71 -8.66 -16.67 16.44
N ILE A 72 -8.29 -15.62 15.68
CA ILE A 72 -9.17 -14.97 14.71
C ILE A 72 -9.09 -15.56 13.29
N SER A 73 -8.13 -16.44 13.04
CA SER A 73 -7.79 -16.93 11.69
C SER A 73 -8.97 -17.56 10.95
N LEU A 74 -9.81 -18.34 11.63
CA LEU A 74 -11.00 -18.94 11.03
C LEU A 74 -12.05 -17.91 10.64
N ASP A 75 -12.21 -16.85 11.42
CA ASP A 75 -13.10 -15.73 11.10
C ASP A 75 -12.58 -14.96 9.86
N VAL A 76 -11.27 -14.70 9.81
CA VAL A 76 -10.61 -14.08 8.65
C VAL A 76 -10.82 -14.92 7.40
N VAL A 77 -10.52 -16.23 7.48
CA VAL A 77 -10.74 -17.17 6.36
C VAL A 77 -12.20 -17.22 5.95
N SER A 78 -13.15 -17.22 6.88
CA SER A 78 -14.59 -17.20 6.57
C SER A 78 -14.98 -15.96 5.76
N MET A 79 -14.37 -14.80 6.03
CA MET A 79 -14.63 -13.59 5.25
C MET A 79 -14.07 -13.66 3.83
N ILE A 80 -12.84 -14.17 3.66
CA ILE A 80 -12.15 -14.17 2.36
C ILE A 80 -12.45 -15.42 1.50
N LYS A 81 -13.02 -16.46 2.09
CA LYS A 81 -13.35 -17.69 1.38
C LYS A 81 -14.31 -17.42 0.21
N ASN A 82 -13.98 -18.00 -0.96
CA ASN A 82 -14.71 -17.82 -2.19
C ASN A 82 -14.77 -16.36 -2.71
N CYS A 83 -13.80 -15.53 -2.31
CA CYS A 83 -13.64 -14.16 -2.79
C CYS A 83 -12.35 -14.03 -3.59
N ASP A 84 -12.27 -12.98 -4.40
CA ASP A 84 -11.01 -12.48 -4.91
C ASP A 84 -10.50 -11.37 -3.95
N LEU A 85 -9.20 -11.07 -3.95
CA LEU A 85 -8.59 -10.13 -3.02
C LEU A 85 -8.15 -8.85 -3.72
N ALA A 86 -8.28 -7.72 -3.06
CA ALA A 86 -7.79 -6.44 -3.54
C ALA A 86 -7.11 -5.65 -2.41
N GLY A 87 -6.09 -4.86 -2.76
CA GLY A 87 -5.40 -3.98 -1.81
C GLY A 87 -4.52 -2.96 -2.52
N PHE A 88 -3.71 -2.26 -1.75
CA PHE A 88 -2.73 -1.30 -2.24
C PHE A 88 -1.33 -1.77 -1.85
N ASN A 89 -0.44 -2.06 -2.79
CA ASN A 89 0.84 -2.74 -2.60
C ASN A 89 0.70 -4.17 -2.00
N SER A 90 -0.49 -4.72 -2.03
CA SER A 90 -0.86 -5.96 -1.34
C SER A 90 -0.17 -7.20 -1.91
N ASN A 91 0.13 -7.22 -3.22
CA ASN A 91 0.82 -8.35 -3.85
C ASN A 91 2.24 -8.57 -3.31
N ARG A 92 2.89 -7.49 -2.85
CA ARG A 92 4.26 -7.55 -2.32
C ARG A 92 4.34 -7.73 -0.83
N PHE A 93 3.30 -7.32 -0.10
CA PHE A 93 3.37 -7.27 1.36
C PHE A 93 2.19 -7.98 2.03
N ASP A 94 0.96 -7.46 1.91
CA ASP A 94 -0.17 -7.94 2.70
C ASP A 94 -0.53 -9.39 2.41
N ILE A 95 -0.58 -9.78 1.14
CA ILE A 95 -0.91 -11.16 0.73
C ILE A 95 0.14 -12.16 1.22
N PRO A 96 1.44 -11.95 1.00
CA PRO A 96 2.48 -12.82 1.53
C PRO A 96 2.47 -12.91 3.07
N LEU A 97 2.25 -11.79 3.77
CA LEU A 97 2.24 -11.78 5.22
C LEU A 97 0.98 -12.46 5.80
N LEU A 98 -0.17 -12.28 5.17
CA LEU A 98 -1.39 -13.03 5.51
C LEU A 98 -1.19 -14.53 5.31
N ALA A 99 -0.58 -14.94 4.21
CA ALA A 99 -0.24 -16.34 3.96
C ALA A 99 0.68 -16.92 5.04
N GLU A 100 1.71 -16.18 5.46
CA GLU A 100 2.61 -16.58 6.55
C GLU A 100 1.86 -16.71 7.89
N GLU A 101 0.97 -15.81 8.22
CA GLU A 101 0.19 -15.88 9.47
C GLU A 101 -0.79 -17.05 9.46
N LEU A 102 -1.42 -17.36 8.32
CA LEU A 102 -2.27 -18.54 8.15
C LEU A 102 -1.44 -19.83 8.32
N LEU A 103 -0.25 -19.90 7.71
CA LEU A 103 0.67 -21.02 7.84
C LEU A 103 1.11 -21.24 9.30
N ARG A 104 1.53 -20.17 9.98
CA ARG A 104 1.91 -20.21 11.41
C ARG A 104 0.75 -20.64 12.31
N SER A 105 -0.47 -20.33 11.90
CA SER A 105 -1.68 -20.70 12.61
C SER A 105 -2.14 -22.14 12.32
N GLU A 106 -1.43 -22.86 11.44
CA GLU A 106 -1.75 -24.22 11.00
C GLU A 106 -3.13 -24.30 10.29
N ILE A 107 -3.50 -23.23 9.60
CA ILE A 107 -4.75 -23.16 8.85
C ILE A 107 -4.51 -23.64 7.42
N ASP A 108 -5.23 -24.71 7.05
CA ASP A 108 -5.24 -25.23 5.68
C ASP A 108 -6.15 -24.38 4.79
N PHE A 109 -5.60 -23.28 4.31
CA PHE A 109 -6.27 -22.38 3.38
C PHE A 109 -5.28 -21.88 2.32
N SER A 110 -5.49 -22.33 1.06
CA SER A 110 -4.66 -21.87 -0.07
C SER A 110 -5.20 -20.57 -0.66
N LEU A 111 -4.27 -19.69 -1.01
CA LEU A 111 -4.52 -18.47 -1.77
C LEU A 111 -4.30 -18.65 -3.29
N ASP A 112 -3.89 -19.85 -3.76
CA ASP A 112 -3.46 -20.09 -5.14
C ASP A 112 -4.56 -19.87 -6.19
N ASP A 113 -5.82 -20.18 -5.85
CA ASP A 113 -6.97 -20.01 -6.73
C ASP A 113 -7.68 -18.65 -6.61
N ILE A 114 -7.09 -17.74 -5.84
CA ILE A 114 -7.64 -16.41 -5.58
C ILE A 114 -7.00 -15.41 -6.56
N LEU A 115 -7.84 -14.70 -7.31
CA LEU A 115 -7.36 -13.59 -8.13
C LEU A 115 -7.04 -12.38 -7.22
N THR A 116 -5.94 -11.69 -7.52
CA THR A 116 -5.49 -10.54 -6.72
C THR A 116 -5.46 -9.28 -7.57
N ILE A 117 -5.97 -8.19 -7.02
CA ILE A 117 -5.95 -6.86 -7.64
C ILE A 117 -5.12 -5.94 -6.74
N ASP A 118 -4.03 -5.41 -7.29
CA ASP A 118 -3.20 -4.43 -6.60
C ASP A 118 -3.40 -3.05 -7.23
N ALA A 119 -4.09 -2.17 -6.50
CA ALA A 119 -4.42 -0.83 -6.98
C ALA A 119 -3.17 0.04 -7.17
N GLN A 120 -2.08 -0.19 -6.42
CA GLN A 120 -0.82 0.51 -6.62
C GLN A 120 -0.19 0.12 -7.96
N VAL A 121 -0.23 -1.16 -8.32
CA VAL A 121 0.30 -1.65 -9.60
C VAL A 121 -0.49 -1.05 -10.77
N ILE A 122 -1.82 -0.98 -10.65
CA ILE A 122 -2.67 -0.32 -11.65
C ILE A 122 -2.30 1.16 -11.75
N PHE A 123 -2.22 1.87 -10.62
CA PHE A 123 -1.80 3.28 -10.58
C PHE A 123 -0.45 3.49 -11.26
N HIS A 124 0.55 2.68 -10.94
CA HIS A 124 1.89 2.80 -11.54
C HIS A 124 1.95 2.46 -13.03
N LYS A 125 1.01 1.64 -13.54
CA LYS A 125 0.92 1.31 -14.97
C LYS A 125 0.16 2.35 -15.76
N MET A 126 -0.82 3.01 -15.14
CA MET A 126 -1.69 3.98 -15.81
C MET A 126 -1.15 5.41 -15.73
N GLU A 127 -0.41 5.75 -14.65
CA GLU A 127 0.20 7.06 -14.45
C GLU A 127 1.67 7.04 -14.90
N GLU A 128 1.92 7.64 -16.05
CA GLU A 128 3.27 7.74 -16.61
C GLU A 128 4.18 8.61 -15.75
N ARG A 129 5.37 8.11 -15.42
CA ARG A 129 6.43 8.84 -14.70
C ARG A 129 7.55 9.25 -15.66
N THR A 130 7.16 9.88 -16.77
CA THR A 130 8.07 10.37 -17.81
C THR A 130 8.17 11.89 -17.76
N LEU A 131 9.22 12.46 -18.38
CA LEU A 131 9.35 13.91 -18.52
C LEU A 131 8.15 14.50 -19.27
N GLY A 132 7.65 13.82 -20.30
CA GLY A 132 6.46 14.25 -21.05
C GLY A 132 5.21 14.33 -20.18
N ALA A 133 4.98 13.33 -19.31
CA ALA A 133 3.87 13.33 -18.36
C ALA A 133 4.02 14.45 -17.33
N ALA A 134 5.23 14.65 -16.78
CA ALA A 134 5.52 15.75 -15.86
C ALA A 134 5.32 17.12 -16.54
N TYR A 135 5.78 17.27 -17.77
CA TYR A 135 5.63 18.52 -18.54
C TYR A 135 4.16 18.86 -18.78
N LYS A 136 3.36 17.84 -19.13
CA LYS A 136 1.91 18.02 -19.29
C LYS A 136 1.23 18.38 -17.96
N PHE A 137 1.60 17.71 -16.87
CA PHE A 137 0.98 17.90 -15.55
C PHE A 137 1.32 19.27 -14.92
N TYR A 138 2.60 19.66 -14.95
CA TYR A 138 3.05 20.89 -14.30
C TYR A 138 2.90 22.12 -15.19
N CYS A 139 3.18 22.00 -16.49
CA CYS A 139 3.22 23.12 -17.42
C CYS A 139 2.00 23.18 -18.36
N GLY A 140 1.13 22.16 -18.39
CA GLY A 140 -0.01 22.07 -19.30
C GLY A 140 0.37 21.93 -20.77
N LYS A 141 1.64 21.58 -21.08
CA LYS A 141 2.21 21.54 -22.43
C LYS A 141 2.49 20.09 -22.86
N THR A 142 2.53 19.85 -24.16
CA THR A 142 2.97 18.58 -24.74
C THR A 142 4.46 18.68 -25.11
N LEU A 143 5.24 17.66 -24.74
CA LEU A 143 6.66 17.58 -25.09
C LEU A 143 6.79 17.11 -26.55
N GLU A 144 7.03 18.07 -27.44
CA GLU A 144 7.35 17.77 -28.85
C GLU A 144 8.84 17.44 -28.98
N ASN A 145 9.17 16.52 -29.87
CA ASN A 145 10.56 16.04 -30.08
C ASN A 145 11.20 15.45 -28.81
N ALA A 146 10.45 14.66 -28.03
CA ALA A 146 10.99 13.88 -26.94
C ALA A 146 12.24 13.09 -27.40
N HIS A 147 13.23 12.95 -26.51
CA HIS A 147 14.56 12.39 -26.78
C HIS A 147 15.51 13.32 -27.59
N SER A 148 15.12 14.57 -27.82
CA SER A 148 16.06 15.63 -28.20
C SER A 148 16.58 16.26 -26.89
N SER A 149 17.90 16.20 -26.66
CA SER A 149 18.51 16.76 -25.44
C SER A 149 18.15 18.23 -25.22
N LYS A 150 18.02 19.02 -26.29
CA LYS A 150 17.60 20.42 -26.21
C LYS A 150 16.15 20.58 -25.72
N ALA A 151 15.22 19.80 -26.28
CA ALA A 151 13.81 19.83 -25.88
C ALA A 151 13.63 19.31 -24.45
N ASP A 152 14.29 18.23 -24.11
CA ASP A 152 14.22 17.60 -22.79
C ASP A 152 14.83 18.50 -21.71
N THR A 153 15.93 19.20 -22.00
CA THR A 153 16.55 20.16 -21.07
C THR A 153 15.61 21.35 -20.80
N LEU A 154 14.98 21.92 -21.84
CA LEU A 154 14.04 23.02 -21.68
C LEU A 154 12.79 22.57 -20.87
N ALA A 155 12.23 21.42 -21.21
CA ALA A 155 11.09 20.88 -20.49
C ALA A 155 11.42 20.59 -19.02
N THR A 156 12.62 20.08 -18.73
CA THR A 156 13.08 19.84 -17.35
C THR A 156 13.17 21.14 -16.56
N PHE A 157 13.70 22.19 -17.16
CA PHE A 157 13.77 23.52 -16.54
C PHE A 157 12.37 24.05 -16.21
N GLU A 158 11.45 24.06 -17.18
CA GLU A 158 10.09 24.55 -16.99
C GLU A 158 9.31 23.73 -15.96
N VAL A 159 9.53 22.41 -15.92
CA VAL A 159 8.92 21.52 -14.90
C VAL A 159 9.43 21.90 -13.51
N LEU A 160 10.73 22.12 -13.32
CA LEU A 160 11.28 22.50 -12.02
C LEU A 160 10.75 23.87 -11.56
N GLU A 161 10.69 24.87 -12.45
CA GLU A 161 10.09 26.17 -12.12
C GLU A 161 8.64 26.00 -11.67
N SER A 162 7.83 25.27 -12.43
CA SER A 162 6.42 25.01 -12.09
C SER A 162 6.24 24.22 -10.80
N GLN A 163 7.17 23.32 -10.45
CA GLN A 163 7.15 22.61 -9.18
C GLN A 163 7.40 23.56 -8.00
N ILE A 164 8.40 24.46 -8.11
CA ILE A 164 8.71 25.44 -7.07
C ILE A 164 7.54 26.42 -6.89
N GLU A 165 6.87 26.83 -7.96
CA GLU A 165 5.69 27.70 -7.89
C GLU A 165 4.47 26.99 -7.29
N LYS A 166 4.32 25.70 -7.54
CA LYS A 166 3.13 24.92 -7.13
C LYS A 166 3.16 24.50 -5.67
N TYR A 167 4.33 24.20 -5.14
CA TYR A 167 4.50 23.62 -3.82
C TYR A 167 5.17 24.59 -2.85
N ASP A 168 4.42 25.11 -1.89
CA ASP A 168 4.92 26.06 -0.88
C ASP A 168 6.05 25.47 -0.03
N GLU A 169 6.13 24.14 0.08
CA GLU A 169 7.20 23.45 0.80
C GLU A 169 8.54 23.47 0.06
N LEU A 170 8.55 23.72 -1.26
CA LEU A 170 9.78 23.77 -2.05
C LEU A 170 10.41 25.16 -1.99
N GLN A 171 11.53 25.26 -1.31
CA GLN A 171 12.31 26.49 -1.29
C GLN A 171 13.11 26.65 -2.60
N ASN A 172 13.09 27.84 -3.18
CA ASN A 172 13.91 28.17 -4.35
C ASN A 172 15.39 28.38 -3.95
N ASP A 173 16.00 27.31 -3.42
CA ASP A 173 17.38 27.24 -2.98
C ASP A 173 18.04 25.97 -3.48
N ILE A 174 19.19 26.06 -4.15
CA ILE A 174 19.84 24.91 -4.79
C ILE A 174 20.22 23.84 -3.77
N LYS A 175 20.71 24.23 -2.61
CA LYS A 175 21.10 23.26 -1.57
C LYS A 175 19.88 22.52 -1.02
N PHE A 176 18.81 23.26 -0.73
CA PHE A 176 17.54 22.67 -0.29
C PHE A 176 16.99 21.68 -1.33
N LEU A 177 16.87 22.12 -2.59
CA LEU A 177 16.35 21.29 -3.68
C LEU A 177 17.22 20.05 -3.92
N SER A 178 18.55 20.20 -3.85
CA SER A 178 19.48 19.08 -3.96
C SER A 178 19.31 18.06 -2.83
N ASP A 179 19.12 18.51 -1.61
CA ASP A 179 18.91 17.61 -0.45
C ASP A 179 17.52 16.97 -0.48
N PHE A 180 16.49 17.70 -0.90
CA PHE A 180 15.12 17.20 -1.03
C PHE A 180 14.96 16.15 -2.14
N SER A 181 15.77 16.21 -3.20
CA SER A 181 15.69 15.30 -4.36
C SER A 181 16.59 14.04 -4.26
N LYS A 182 17.24 13.82 -3.14
CA LYS A 182 17.98 12.59 -2.82
C LYS A 182 17.06 11.51 -2.28
#